data_52e1fc85daf5dee945866e24b0cef60d
#
_entry.id   52e1fc85daf5dee945866e24b0cef60d
#
_cell.length_a   1.000
_cell.length_b   1.000
_cell.length_c   1.000
_cell.angle_alpha   90.00
_cell.angle_beta   90.00
_cell.angle_gamma   90.00
#
_symmetry.space_group_name_H-M   'P 1'
#
loop_
_entity.id
_entity.type
_entity.pdbx_description
1 polymer ?
#
loop_
_entity_poly.entity_id
_entity_poly.type
_entity_poly.pdbx_seq_one_letter_code
_entity_poly.pdbx_strand_id
1 'polypeptide(L)'
;MSRAPAWLTARPIAHRGLHDRARGIIENMPLAIDAAVARNFAIEVDLQPSADGEAMVHHDYVLGRLTEGTGELLSLTSEQLKQTVFKNTSDRMMTLGDLCARVAGKVPLVLEIKSRFGGSRTLVKRMAEVLASYKGPVAAMSFDPDQVAAVREVMPQLTRGIVAERHYVDGEWKQLPPQKIHEMTALRHAFRTRPHFVSYSITDLPAPAPWIARNIFGCALITWTVRTPEQQAKTYRYADQMTFEGFIPE
;
A
#
# COMPACT_ATOMS: atom_id res chain seq x y z
N MET A 1 13.72 -2.38 -17.02
CA MET A 1 12.84 -2.76 -15.90
C MET A 1 11.95 -3.89 -16.37
N SER A 2 11.54 -4.83 -15.51
CA SER A 2 10.58 -5.87 -15.89
C SER A 2 9.17 -5.27 -15.94
N ARG A 3 8.34 -5.73 -16.90
CA ARG A 3 6.93 -5.29 -16.96
C ARG A 3 6.15 -5.83 -15.77
N ALA A 4 5.18 -5.05 -15.28
CA ALA A 4 4.22 -5.50 -14.29
C ALA A 4 3.36 -6.64 -14.87
N PRO A 5 2.95 -7.63 -14.06
CA PRO A 5 2.03 -8.66 -14.51
C PRO A 5 0.64 -8.06 -14.82
N ALA A 6 -0.06 -8.62 -15.80
CA ALA A 6 -1.34 -8.08 -16.27
C ALA A 6 -2.42 -7.99 -15.18
N TRP A 7 -2.39 -8.89 -14.19
CA TRP A 7 -3.37 -8.87 -13.10
C TRP A 7 -3.33 -7.57 -12.26
N LEU A 8 -2.17 -6.87 -12.22
CA LEU A 8 -2.00 -5.67 -11.40
C LEU A 8 -2.86 -4.49 -11.89
N THR A 9 -3.12 -4.42 -13.19
CA THR A 9 -3.91 -3.35 -13.81
C THR A 9 -5.26 -3.82 -14.34
N ALA A 10 -5.62 -5.09 -14.12
CA ALA A 10 -6.83 -5.70 -14.69
C ALA A 10 -8.13 -5.19 -14.04
N ARG A 11 -8.05 -4.65 -12.82
CA ARG A 11 -9.23 -4.16 -12.07
C ARG A 11 -8.85 -3.04 -11.12
N PRO A 12 -9.80 -2.14 -10.75
CA PRO A 12 -9.55 -1.11 -9.75
C PRO A 12 -9.13 -1.70 -8.41
N ILE A 13 -8.32 -0.94 -7.67
CA ILE A 13 -7.75 -1.34 -6.39
C ILE A 13 -8.47 -0.57 -5.29
N ALA A 14 -9.18 -1.27 -4.40
CA ALA A 14 -9.84 -0.66 -3.26
C ALA A 14 -8.79 -0.27 -2.19
N HIS A 15 -8.65 1.04 -1.93
CA HIS A 15 -7.71 1.61 -0.97
C HIS A 15 -8.09 1.19 0.45
N ARG A 16 -7.19 0.45 1.12
CA ARG A 16 -7.41 -0.12 2.47
C ARG A 16 -8.67 -1.00 2.55
N GLY A 17 -8.99 -1.72 1.45
CA GLY A 17 -10.26 -2.41 1.28
C GLY A 17 -11.40 -1.50 0.84
N LEU A 18 -12.58 -2.08 0.62
CA LEU A 18 -13.77 -1.32 0.24
C LEU A 18 -14.49 -0.83 1.50
N HIS A 19 -13.89 0.15 2.16
CA HIS A 19 -14.39 0.69 3.42
C HIS A 19 -15.50 1.73 3.22
N ASP A 20 -16.38 1.82 4.21
CA ASP A 20 -17.46 2.81 4.32
C ASP A 20 -17.69 3.10 5.81
N ARG A 21 -17.05 4.14 6.32
CA ARG A 21 -17.08 4.49 7.73
C ARG A 21 -18.50 4.81 8.22
N ALA A 22 -19.38 5.36 7.37
CA ALA A 22 -20.75 5.66 7.75
C ALA A 22 -21.57 4.40 8.03
N ARG A 23 -21.16 3.26 7.45
CA ARG A 23 -21.76 1.95 7.65
C ARG A 23 -21.00 1.07 8.65
N GLY A 24 -20.02 1.62 9.36
CA GLY A 24 -19.18 0.87 10.31
C GLY A 24 -18.14 -0.05 9.65
N ILE A 25 -17.91 0.10 8.33
CA ILE A 25 -16.90 -0.66 7.60
C ILE A 25 -15.61 0.14 7.62
N ILE A 26 -14.70 -0.21 8.50
CA ILE A 26 -13.47 0.55 8.75
C ILE A 26 -12.35 0.10 7.80
N GLU A 27 -11.52 1.06 7.37
CA GLU A 27 -10.34 0.83 6.53
C GLU A 27 -9.39 -0.22 7.14
N ASN A 28 -8.75 -1.04 6.31
CA ASN A 28 -7.80 -2.09 6.73
C ASN A 28 -8.39 -3.19 7.65
N MET A 29 -9.72 -3.28 7.75
CA MET A 29 -10.40 -4.21 8.64
C MET A 29 -11.11 -5.34 7.87
N PRO A 30 -11.42 -6.47 8.54
CA PRO A 30 -12.05 -7.65 7.93
C PRO A 30 -13.24 -7.34 7.02
N LEU A 31 -14.18 -6.52 7.47
CA LEU A 31 -15.39 -6.17 6.68
C LEU A 31 -15.06 -5.42 5.39
N ALA A 32 -14.05 -4.53 5.41
CA ALA A 32 -13.62 -3.81 4.21
C ALA A 32 -12.95 -4.74 3.18
N ILE A 33 -12.20 -5.74 3.67
CA ILE A 33 -11.59 -6.77 2.84
C ILE A 33 -12.67 -7.64 2.19
N ASP A 34 -13.64 -8.13 2.98
CA ASP A 34 -14.73 -8.95 2.48
C ASP A 34 -15.59 -8.21 1.44
N ALA A 35 -15.88 -6.94 1.69
CA ALA A 35 -16.62 -6.09 0.75
C ALA A 35 -15.89 -5.92 -0.59
N ALA A 36 -14.56 -5.77 -0.57
CA ALA A 36 -13.75 -5.67 -1.78
C ALA A 36 -13.71 -7.02 -2.54
N VAL A 37 -13.52 -8.14 -1.82
CA VAL A 37 -13.57 -9.50 -2.39
C VAL A 37 -14.92 -9.77 -3.05
N ALA A 38 -16.03 -9.44 -2.38
CA ALA A 38 -17.38 -9.66 -2.88
C ALA A 38 -17.66 -8.90 -4.19
N ARG A 39 -16.99 -7.75 -4.40
CA ARG A 39 -17.09 -6.96 -5.63
C ARG A 39 -15.96 -7.22 -6.63
N ASN A 40 -15.11 -8.19 -6.36
CA ASN A 40 -14.00 -8.56 -7.23
C ASN A 40 -13.00 -7.42 -7.51
N PHE A 41 -12.82 -6.48 -6.57
CA PHE A 41 -11.78 -5.46 -6.62
C PHE A 41 -10.43 -6.05 -6.13
N ALA A 42 -9.33 -5.57 -6.70
CA ALA A 42 -8.03 -5.73 -6.04
C ALA A 42 -8.03 -4.93 -4.73
N ILE A 43 -7.19 -5.31 -3.78
CA ILE A 43 -7.17 -4.72 -2.45
C ILE A 43 -5.78 -4.16 -2.18
N GLU A 44 -5.74 -2.89 -1.81
CA GLU A 44 -4.55 -2.30 -1.20
C GLU A 44 -4.72 -2.27 0.32
N VAL A 45 -3.63 -2.54 1.05
CA VAL A 45 -3.56 -2.42 2.52
C VAL A 45 -2.20 -1.93 2.98
N ASP A 46 -2.19 -1.27 4.15
CA ASP A 46 -0.98 -0.82 4.82
C ASP A 46 -0.44 -1.87 5.79
N LEU A 47 0.86 -2.10 5.78
CA LEU A 47 1.55 -2.98 6.72
C LEU A 47 2.48 -2.21 7.64
N GLN A 48 2.42 -2.52 8.94
CA GLN A 48 3.32 -2.01 9.97
C GLN A 48 3.82 -3.12 10.88
N PRO A 49 5.04 -3.00 11.44
CA PRO A 49 5.54 -3.97 12.40
C PRO A 49 4.94 -3.74 13.79
N SER A 50 4.58 -4.82 14.49
CA SER A 50 4.34 -4.83 15.93
C SER A 50 5.65 -4.88 16.73
N ALA A 51 5.56 -4.76 18.05
CA ALA A 51 6.73 -4.87 18.95
C ALA A 51 7.43 -6.24 18.86
N ASP A 52 6.69 -7.30 18.60
CA ASP A 52 7.19 -8.67 18.41
C ASP A 52 7.53 -9.00 16.95
N GLY A 53 7.49 -7.99 16.06
CA GLY A 53 7.93 -8.11 14.66
C GLY A 53 6.90 -8.70 13.71
N GLU A 54 5.64 -8.89 14.12
CA GLU A 54 4.57 -9.34 13.24
C GLU A 54 4.14 -8.24 12.27
N ALA A 55 3.70 -8.63 11.07
CA ALA A 55 3.19 -7.71 10.06
C ALA A 55 1.70 -7.44 10.30
N MET A 56 1.38 -6.28 10.87
CA MET A 56 0.02 -5.85 11.17
C MET A 56 -0.58 -5.03 10.04
N VAL A 57 -1.87 -5.23 9.77
CA VAL A 57 -2.62 -4.49 8.76
C VAL A 57 -3.21 -3.24 9.40
N HIS A 58 -2.54 -2.10 9.27
CA HIS A 58 -2.97 -0.81 9.82
C HIS A 58 -2.19 0.35 9.21
N HIS A 59 -2.86 1.51 9.02
CA HIS A 59 -2.24 2.69 8.40
C HIS A 59 -1.43 3.53 9.39
N ASP A 60 -2.03 3.88 10.55
CA ASP A 60 -1.49 4.90 11.44
C ASP A 60 -0.36 4.35 12.31
N TYR A 61 0.71 5.13 12.47
CA TYR A 61 1.79 4.79 13.41
C TYR A 61 1.36 4.89 14.88
N VAL A 62 0.34 5.73 15.14
CA VAL A 62 -0.18 6.00 16.49
C VAL A 62 -1.64 5.62 16.54
N LEU A 63 -2.04 4.91 17.58
CA LEU A 63 -3.44 4.57 17.85
C LEU A 63 -4.24 5.81 18.25
N GLY A 64 -5.59 5.77 18.07
CA GLY A 64 -6.51 6.81 18.54
C GLY A 64 -7.42 7.42 17.48
N ARG A 65 -7.02 7.45 16.20
CA ARG A 65 -7.91 7.94 15.12
C ARG A 65 -9.09 6.99 14.88
N LEU A 66 -8.81 5.71 14.77
CA LEU A 66 -9.80 4.65 14.50
C LEU A 66 -10.03 3.74 15.71
N THR A 67 -9.14 3.77 16.68
CA THR A 67 -9.12 2.87 17.84
C THR A 67 -9.47 3.62 19.12
N GLU A 68 -9.96 2.89 20.13
CA GLU A 68 -9.89 3.34 21.50
C GLU A 68 -8.45 3.28 22.01
N GLY A 69 -8.10 4.10 23.00
CA GLY A 69 -6.73 4.21 23.48
C GLY A 69 -5.82 5.06 22.59
N THR A 70 -4.57 5.18 23.00
CA THR A 70 -3.52 6.01 22.36
C THR A 70 -2.18 5.29 22.45
N GLY A 71 -1.17 5.79 21.73
CA GLY A 71 0.21 5.31 21.80
C GLY A 71 0.69 4.74 20.47
N GLU A 72 1.98 4.46 20.42
CA GLU A 72 2.65 3.94 19.23
C GLU A 72 2.24 2.48 18.98
N LEU A 73 1.83 2.18 17.76
CA LEU A 73 1.51 0.81 17.35
C LEU A 73 2.71 -0.13 17.58
N LEU A 74 3.90 0.32 17.22
CA LEU A 74 5.15 -0.44 17.36
C LEU A 74 5.51 -0.81 18.82
N SER A 75 4.88 -0.17 19.82
CA SER A 75 5.10 -0.51 21.23
C SER A 75 4.27 -1.68 21.74
N LEU A 76 3.32 -2.17 20.96
CA LEU A 76 2.40 -3.25 21.31
C LEU A 76 2.73 -4.53 20.55
N THR A 77 2.56 -5.68 21.22
CA THR A 77 2.68 -6.98 20.57
C THR A 77 1.50 -7.21 19.62
N SER A 78 1.67 -8.13 18.68
CA SER A 78 0.60 -8.52 17.75
C SER A 78 -0.67 -8.99 18.47
N GLU A 79 -0.53 -9.72 19.56
CA GLU A 79 -1.67 -10.17 20.39
C GLU A 79 -2.40 -8.99 21.04
N GLN A 80 -1.68 -8.01 21.58
CA GLN A 80 -2.28 -6.79 22.14
C GLN A 80 -2.99 -5.97 21.06
N LEU A 81 -2.40 -5.86 19.87
CA LEU A 81 -2.99 -5.16 18.73
C LEU A 81 -4.29 -5.83 18.24
N LYS A 82 -4.34 -7.16 18.20
CA LYS A 82 -5.56 -7.92 17.86
C LYS A 82 -6.69 -7.72 18.88
N GLN A 83 -6.36 -7.34 20.10
CA GLN A 83 -7.34 -7.04 21.15
C GLN A 83 -7.78 -5.57 21.19
N THR A 84 -7.08 -4.69 20.45
CA THR A 84 -7.42 -3.26 20.41
C THR A 84 -8.83 -3.05 19.86
N VAL A 85 -9.62 -2.28 20.61
CA VAL A 85 -11.01 -1.96 20.26
C VAL A 85 -11.01 -0.84 19.21
N PHE A 86 -11.75 -1.04 18.14
CA PHE A 86 -11.99 -0.04 17.11
C PHE A 86 -13.31 0.69 17.32
N LYS A 87 -13.34 1.98 16.99
CA LYS A 87 -14.52 2.82 17.08
C LYS A 87 -15.54 2.42 16.01
N ASN A 88 -16.80 2.29 16.42
CA ASN A 88 -17.94 2.03 15.52
C ASN A 88 -17.90 0.69 14.75
N THR A 89 -17.16 -0.31 15.25
CA THR A 89 -17.13 -1.65 14.66
C THR A 89 -16.76 -2.70 15.71
N SER A 90 -17.16 -3.94 15.48
CA SER A 90 -16.69 -5.12 16.24
C SER A 90 -15.46 -5.78 15.62
N ASP A 91 -15.01 -5.30 14.46
CA ASP A 91 -13.80 -5.81 13.79
C ASP A 91 -12.56 -5.64 14.66
N ARG A 92 -11.55 -6.46 14.38
CA ARG A 92 -10.25 -6.44 15.04
C ARG A 92 -9.12 -6.33 14.02
N MET A 93 -8.00 -5.76 14.46
CA MET A 93 -6.80 -5.67 13.63
C MET A 93 -6.34 -7.06 13.18
N MET A 94 -5.97 -7.17 11.93
CA MET A 94 -5.46 -8.40 11.31
C MET A 94 -3.94 -8.37 11.22
N THR A 95 -3.34 -9.55 11.26
CA THR A 95 -1.99 -9.76 10.72
C THR A 95 -2.05 -9.94 9.20
N LEU A 96 -0.91 -9.85 8.53
CA LEU A 96 -0.79 -10.23 7.11
C LEU A 96 -1.19 -11.70 6.88
N GLY A 97 -0.90 -12.59 7.84
CA GLY A 97 -1.33 -13.99 7.77
C GLY A 97 -2.85 -14.14 7.78
N ASP A 98 -3.53 -13.40 8.67
CA ASP A 98 -5.00 -13.38 8.74
C ASP A 98 -5.60 -12.83 7.42
N LEU A 99 -5.01 -11.77 6.86
CA LEU A 99 -5.41 -11.19 5.57
C LEU A 99 -5.26 -12.21 4.43
N CYS A 100 -4.11 -12.87 4.35
CA CYS A 100 -3.84 -13.88 3.32
C CYS A 100 -4.83 -15.05 3.39
N ALA A 101 -5.14 -15.53 4.59
CA ALA A 101 -6.14 -16.59 4.80
C ALA A 101 -7.55 -16.13 4.39
N ARG A 102 -7.93 -14.89 4.70
CA ARG A 102 -9.25 -14.31 4.37
C ARG A 102 -9.44 -14.12 2.87
N VAL A 103 -8.46 -13.54 2.19
CA VAL A 103 -8.52 -13.29 0.73
C VAL A 103 -8.35 -14.61 -0.04
N ALA A 104 -7.51 -15.51 0.42
CA ALA A 104 -7.29 -16.85 -0.14
C ALA A 104 -7.07 -16.86 -1.67
N GLY A 105 -6.37 -15.84 -2.19
CA GLY A 105 -6.06 -15.71 -3.62
C GLY A 105 -7.23 -15.30 -4.53
N LYS A 106 -8.41 -15.01 -4.00
CA LYS A 106 -9.60 -14.66 -4.80
C LYS A 106 -9.45 -13.36 -5.59
N VAL A 107 -8.73 -12.38 -5.03
CA VAL A 107 -8.43 -11.09 -5.66
C VAL A 107 -6.97 -10.72 -5.42
N PRO A 108 -6.37 -9.85 -6.26
CA PRO A 108 -5.00 -9.37 -6.03
C PRO A 108 -4.86 -8.55 -4.75
N LEU A 109 -3.71 -8.70 -4.08
CA LEU A 109 -3.28 -7.88 -2.96
C LEU A 109 -2.15 -6.93 -3.39
N VAL A 110 -2.21 -5.69 -2.94
CA VAL A 110 -1.14 -4.68 -3.05
C VAL A 110 -0.80 -4.23 -1.64
N LEU A 111 0.38 -4.58 -1.15
CA LEU A 111 0.81 -4.39 0.23
C LEU A 111 1.71 -3.16 0.33
N GLU A 112 1.25 -2.06 0.96
CA GLU A 112 2.11 -0.92 1.25
C GLU A 112 2.92 -1.18 2.53
N ILE A 113 4.23 -1.19 2.40
CA ILE A 113 5.16 -1.30 3.51
C ILE A 113 5.39 0.10 4.09
N LYS A 114 4.80 0.39 5.25
CA LYS A 114 5.02 1.64 5.96
C LYS A 114 6.46 1.69 6.50
N SER A 115 7.09 2.86 6.43
CA SER A 115 8.47 3.05 6.86
C SER A 115 8.66 4.43 7.46
N ARG A 116 9.43 4.50 8.52
CA ARG A 116 9.93 5.76 9.10
C ARG A 116 11.32 6.13 8.55
N PHE A 117 11.71 5.56 7.42
CA PHE A 117 13.02 5.78 6.77
C PHE A 117 14.23 5.45 7.66
N GLY A 118 14.03 4.61 8.67
CA GLY A 118 15.07 4.16 9.62
C GLY A 118 15.90 2.96 9.15
N GLY A 119 15.67 2.45 7.94
CA GLY A 119 16.43 1.34 7.36
C GLY A 119 16.11 -0.05 7.93
N SER A 120 15.14 -0.21 8.83
CA SER A 120 14.72 -1.52 9.35
C SER A 120 14.15 -2.38 8.23
N ARG A 121 14.54 -3.66 8.21
CA ARG A 121 14.04 -4.66 7.25
C ARG A 121 13.15 -5.72 7.90
N THR A 122 12.80 -5.55 9.16
CA THR A 122 12.01 -6.52 9.93
C THR A 122 10.68 -6.83 9.24
N LEU A 123 9.95 -5.80 8.83
CA LEU A 123 8.66 -5.95 8.17
C LEU A 123 8.78 -6.69 6.81
N VAL A 124 9.80 -6.36 6.00
CA VAL A 124 10.05 -7.06 4.72
C VAL A 124 10.36 -8.53 4.93
N LYS A 125 11.18 -8.88 5.93
CA LYS A 125 11.50 -10.28 6.25
C LYS A 125 10.25 -11.04 6.71
N ARG A 126 9.46 -10.43 7.63
CA ARG A 126 8.23 -11.06 8.11
C ARG A 126 7.22 -11.24 6.98
N MET A 127 7.05 -10.24 6.13
CA MET A 127 6.21 -10.35 4.93
C MET A 127 6.67 -11.52 4.03
N ALA A 128 7.96 -11.69 3.82
CA ALA A 128 8.50 -12.79 3.02
C ALA A 128 8.16 -14.18 3.60
N GLU A 129 8.27 -14.33 4.92
CA GLU A 129 7.91 -15.57 5.62
C GLU A 129 6.43 -15.90 5.42
N VAL A 130 5.54 -14.93 5.61
CA VAL A 130 4.10 -15.12 5.45
C VAL A 130 3.74 -15.44 3.99
N LEU A 131 4.31 -14.70 3.04
CA LEU A 131 4.01 -14.85 1.62
C LEU A 131 4.61 -16.13 1.00
N ALA A 132 5.55 -16.80 1.65
CA ALA A 132 6.13 -18.07 1.15
C ALA A 132 5.07 -19.16 0.90
N SER A 133 3.99 -19.18 1.67
CA SER A 133 2.87 -20.11 1.51
C SER A 133 1.68 -19.56 0.73
N TYR A 134 1.62 -18.25 0.49
CA TYR A 134 0.50 -17.62 -0.20
C TYR A 134 0.53 -17.85 -1.72
N LYS A 135 -0.59 -18.26 -2.30
CA LYS A 135 -0.69 -18.63 -3.72
C LYS A 135 -1.44 -17.59 -4.57
N GLY A 136 -1.93 -16.52 -3.97
CA GLY A 136 -2.66 -15.46 -4.69
C GLY A 136 -1.73 -14.46 -5.39
N PRO A 137 -2.27 -13.68 -6.33
CA PRO A 137 -1.54 -12.57 -6.93
C PRO A 137 -1.28 -11.49 -5.86
N VAL A 138 -0.01 -11.13 -5.68
CA VAL A 138 0.40 -10.17 -4.66
C VAL A 138 1.55 -9.30 -5.14
N ALA A 139 1.49 -8.01 -4.80
CA ALA A 139 2.55 -7.04 -5.00
C ALA A 139 2.85 -6.32 -3.68
N ALA A 140 4.07 -5.81 -3.54
CA ALA A 140 4.45 -4.92 -2.45
C ALA A 140 4.87 -3.56 -2.97
N MET A 141 4.62 -2.51 -2.20
CA MET A 141 5.07 -1.15 -2.51
C MET A 141 5.44 -0.39 -1.25
N SER A 142 6.15 0.72 -1.39
CA SER A 142 6.48 1.62 -0.29
C SER A 142 6.82 3.00 -0.83
N PHE A 143 6.63 4.05 -0.04
CA PHE A 143 7.26 5.36 -0.28
C PHE A 143 8.77 5.32 -0.06
N ASP A 144 9.25 4.43 0.81
CA ASP A 144 10.68 4.31 1.11
C ASP A 144 11.40 3.43 0.07
N PRO A 145 12.30 4.00 -0.75
CA PRO A 145 13.08 3.24 -1.71
C PRO A 145 13.93 2.12 -1.08
N ASP A 146 14.31 2.25 0.20
CA ASP A 146 15.11 1.24 0.88
C ASP A 146 14.29 -0.01 1.20
N GLN A 147 13.00 0.15 1.50
CA GLN A 147 12.08 -0.99 1.63
C GLN A 147 11.86 -1.71 0.29
N VAL A 148 11.68 -0.95 -0.80
CA VAL A 148 11.53 -1.55 -2.15
C VAL A 148 12.79 -2.28 -2.58
N ALA A 149 13.98 -1.74 -2.26
CA ALA A 149 15.24 -2.42 -2.48
C ALA A 149 15.37 -3.70 -1.64
N ALA A 150 14.95 -3.66 -0.38
CA ALA A 150 14.92 -4.84 0.50
C ALA A 150 13.96 -5.92 -0.04
N VAL A 151 12.78 -5.54 -0.53
CA VAL A 151 11.86 -6.48 -1.22
C VAL A 151 12.55 -7.14 -2.41
N ARG A 152 13.28 -6.37 -3.22
CA ARG A 152 14.03 -6.91 -4.37
C ARG A 152 15.08 -7.93 -3.95
N GLU A 153 15.77 -7.70 -2.85
CA GLU A 153 16.81 -8.60 -2.33
C GLU A 153 16.24 -9.88 -1.71
N VAL A 154 15.19 -9.74 -0.88
CA VAL A 154 14.62 -10.85 -0.10
C VAL A 154 13.64 -11.68 -0.95
N MET A 155 12.87 -11.02 -1.80
CA MET A 155 11.83 -11.64 -2.65
C MET A 155 11.98 -11.17 -4.11
N PRO A 156 13.05 -11.56 -4.84
CA PRO A 156 13.33 -11.03 -6.18
C PRO A 156 12.21 -11.24 -7.19
N GLN A 157 11.39 -12.28 -7.01
CA GLN A 157 10.26 -12.60 -7.90
C GLN A 157 8.97 -11.85 -7.55
N LEU A 158 8.90 -11.20 -6.36
CA LEU A 158 7.71 -10.46 -5.98
C LEU A 158 7.55 -9.22 -6.85
N THR A 159 6.33 -9.00 -7.35
CA THR A 159 5.96 -7.75 -7.99
C THR A 159 6.11 -6.62 -6.98
N ARG A 160 6.87 -5.58 -7.31
CA ARG A 160 7.15 -4.47 -6.40
C ARG A 160 6.99 -3.13 -7.09
N GLY A 161 6.55 -2.14 -6.33
CA GLY A 161 6.35 -0.77 -6.79
C GLY A 161 6.95 0.26 -5.87
N ILE A 162 6.99 1.47 -6.34
CA ILE A 162 7.28 2.65 -5.54
C ILE A 162 6.02 3.52 -5.44
N VAL A 163 5.70 3.96 -4.24
CA VAL A 163 4.68 4.99 -4.03
C VAL A 163 5.36 6.34 -4.08
N ALA A 164 4.80 7.27 -4.83
CA ALA A 164 5.42 8.58 -5.02
C ALA A 164 4.39 9.69 -5.23
N GLU A 165 4.82 10.91 -4.93
CA GLU A 165 4.12 12.15 -5.18
C GLU A 165 5.11 13.25 -5.60
N ARG A 166 4.62 14.43 -5.93
CA ARG A 166 5.47 15.54 -6.33
C ARG A 166 5.90 16.40 -5.14
N HIS A 167 5.05 16.50 -4.13
CA HIS A 167 5.16 17.47 -3.04
C HIS A 167 5.28 16.78 -1.68
N TYR A 168 6.49 16.42 -1.30
CA TYR A 168 6.84 15.86 0.02
C TYR A 168 7.06 16.99 1.04
N VAL A 169 5.99 17.71 1.43
CA VAL A 169 6.13 18.94 2.25
C VAL A 169 5.59 18.81 3.67
N ASP A 170 4.68 17.88 3.93
CA ASP A 170 3.99 17.76 5.21
C ASP A 170 4.18 16.41 5.91
N GLY A 171 3.78 16.34 7.18
CA GLY A 171 3.77 15.10 7.95
C GLY A 171 5.16 14.49 8.13
N GLU A 172 5.28 13.21 7.79
CA GLU A 172 6.50 12.40 7.92
C GLU A 172 7.65 12.86 7.00
N TRP A 173 7.34 13.59 5.93
CA TRP A 173 8.32 14.07 4.95
C TRP A 173 9.24 15.17 5.49
N LYS A 174 8.78 15.96 6.49
CA LYS A 174 9.54 17.08 7.08
C LYS A 174 10.89 16.68 7.68
N GLN A 175 11.05 15.42 8.04
CA GLN A 175 12.27 14.90 8.64
C GLN A 175 13.28 14.39 7.61
N LEU A 176 12.88 14.30 6.33
CA LEU A 176 13.75 13.76 5.29
C LEU A 176 14.73 14.82 4.77
N PRO A 177 15.99 14.42 4.52
CA PRO A 177 16.96 15.30 3.88
C PRO A 177 16.50 15.73 2.48
N PRO A 178 16.81 16.97 2.04
CA PRO A 178 16.43 17.45 0.70
C PRO A 178 16.90 16.55 -0.45
N GLN A 179 18.07 15.91 -0.30
CA GLN A 179 18.59 14.96 -1.30
C GLN A 179 17.69 13.73 -1.43
N LYS A 180 17.12 13.23 -0.31
CA LYS A 180 16.18 12.08 -0.32
C LYS A 180 14.88 12.48 -0.99
N ILE A 181 14.33 13.65 -0.65
CA ILE A 181 13.14 14.21 -1.31
C ILE A 181 13.36 14.31 -2.82
N HIS A 182 14.50 14.87 -3.25
CA HIS A 182 14.82 14.98 -4.67
C HIS A 182 14.95 13.61 -5.37
N GLU A 183 15.58 12.63 -4.70
CA GLU A 183 15.68 11.24 -5.19
C GLU A 183 14.27 10.65 -5.41
N MET A 184 13.37 10.83 -4.44
CA MET A 184 12.00 10.31 -4.48
C MET A 184 11.16 11.01 -5.56
N THR A 185 11.13 12.34 -5.57
CA THR A 185 10.38 13.13 -6.55
C THR A 185 10.77 12.82 -8.00
N ALA A 186 12.05 12.64 -8.25
CA ALA A 186 12.59 12.36 -9.59
C ALA A 186 12.69 10.86 -9.92
N LEU A 187 12.24 9.98 -9.01
CA LEU A 187 12.34 8.53 -9.12
C LEU A 187 13.76 8.02 -9.42
N ARG A 188 14.80 8.72 -8.97
CA ARG A 188 16.21 8.38 -9.26
C ARG A 188 16.66 7.06 -8.63
N HIS A 189 15.99 6.62 -7.56
CA HIS A 189 16.21 5.32 -6.93
C HIS A 189 15.83 4.14 -7.83
N ALA A 190 15.15 4.36 -8.97
CA ALA A 190 14.60 3.30 -9.83
C ALA A 190 15.66 2.31 -10.34
N PHE A 191 16.91 2.75 -10.53
CA PHE A 191 18.01 1.84 -10.87
C PHE A 191 18.33 0.83 -9.76
N ARG A 192 18.19 1.24 -8.50
CA ARG A 192 18.43 0.41 -7.32
C ARG A 192 17.21 -0.46 -6.99
N THR A 193 16.03 0.11 -7.00
CA THR A 193 14.77 -0.55 -6.62
C THR A 193 14.20 -1.45 -7.71
N ARG A 194 14.44 -1.12 -8.99
CA ARG A 194 13.89 -1.79 -10.19
C ARG A 194 12.39 -2.08 -10.03
N PRO A 195 11.55 -1.07 -9.88
CA PRO A 195 10.13 -1.28 -9.69
C PRO A 195 9.48 -1.80 -10.98
N HIS A 196 8.42 -2.60 -10.83
CA HIS A 196 7.56 -3.04 -11.92
C HIS A 196 6.45 -2.02 -12.18
N PHE A 197 6.08 -1.24 -11.15
CA PHE A 197 5.06 -0.20 -11.24
C PHE A 197 5.40 1.00 -10.35
N VAL A 198 4.78 2.12 -10.69
CA VAL A 198 4.78 3.34 -9.88
C VAL A 198 3.34 3.60 -9.44
N SER A 199 3.11 3.79 -8.14
CA SER A 199 1.85 4.24 -7.57
C SER A 199 1.98 5.74 -7.28
N TYR A 200 1.31 6.61 -8.07
CA TYR A 200 1.56 8.05 -8.07
C TYR A 200 0.33 8.88 -7.72
N SER A 201 0.51 9.95 -6.96
CA SER A 201 -0.58 10.85 -6.57
C SER A 201 -1.35 11.37 -7.79
N ILE A 202 -2.67 11.15 -7.81
CA ILE A 202 -3.54 11.60 -8.91
C ILE A 202 -3.59 13.13 -9.02
N THR A 203 -3.41 13.85 -7.90
CA THR A 203 -3.42 15.31 -7.88
C THR A 203 -2.23 15.88 -8.65
N ASP A 204 -1.10 15.19 -8.63
CA ASP A 204 0.16 15.62 -9.22
C ASP A 204 0.34 15.24 -10.69
N LEU A 205 -0.58 14.48 -11.26
CA LEU A 205 -0.54 14.18 -12.70
C LEU A 205 -1.14 15.33 -13.53
N PRO A 206 -0.63 15.55 -14.77
CA PRO A 206 0.54 14.91 -15.37
C PRO A 206 1.87 15.41 -14.78
N ALA A 207 2.86 14.53 -14.68
CA ALA A 207 4.20 14.87 -14.22
C ALA A 207 5.29 14.14 -15.04
N PRO A 208 6.49 14.74 -15.20
CA PRO A 208 7.53 14.15 -16.05
C PRO A 208 8.04 12.79 -15.55
N ALA A 209 8.31 12.66 -14.25
CA ALA A 209 8.90 11.43 -13.69
C ALA A 209 8.03 10.19 -13.91
N PRO A 210 6.73 10.15 -13.53
CA PRO A 210 5.86 9.01 -13.80
C PRO A 210 5.60 8.81 -15.30
N TRP A 211 5.57 9.88 -16.11
CA TRP A 211 5.44 9.77 -17.56
C TRP A 211 6.65 9.03 -18.17
N ILE A 212 7.87 9.39 -17.77
CA ILE A 212 9.10 8.72 -18.20
C ILE A 212 9.10 7.25 -17.74
N ALA A 213 8.75 6.99 -16.47
CA ALA A 213 8.68 5.63 -15.93
C ALA A 213 7.74 4.74 -16.75
N ARG A 214 6.56 5.26 -17.11
CA ARG A 214 5.55 4.55 -17.89
C ARG A 214 5.96 4.38 -19.35
N ASN A 215 6.27 5.46 -20.05
CA ASN A 215 6.36 5.47 -21.52
C ASN A 215 7.75 5.10 -22.03
N ILE A 216 8.80 5.32 -21.25
CA ILE A 216 10.19 5.00 -21.64
C ILE A 216 10.65 3.68 -21.00
N PHE A 217 10.35 3.47 -19.71
CA PHE A 217 10.83 2.29 -18.99
C PHE A 217 9.81 1.17 -18.87
N GLY A 218 8.56 1.37 -19.31
CA GLY A 218 7.51 0.35 -19.35
C GLY A 218 6.99 -0.07 -17.97
N CYS A 219 7.17 0.76 -16.93
CA CYS A 219 6.53 0.56 -15.64
C CYS A 219 5.03 0.79 -15.75
N ALA A 220 4.21 -0.05 -15.14
CA ALA A 220 2.80 0.28 -14.99
C ALA A 220 2.64 1.52 -14.09
N LEU A 221 1.69 2.39 -14.42
CA LEU A 221 1.37 3.56 -13.61
C LEU A 221 -0.01 3.39 -12.98
N ILE A 222 -0.04 3.33 -11.65
CA ILE A 222 -1.26 3.29 -10.83
C ILE A 222 -1.39 4.64 -10.15
N THR A 223 -2.61 5.16 -10.01
CA THR A 223 -2.83 6.42 -9.29
C THR A 223 -3.51 6.22 -7.96
N TRP A 224 -3.19 7.07 -6.98
CA TRP A 224 -3.78 7.13 -5.65
C TRP A 224 -4.01 8.59 -5.21
N THR A 225 -4.94 8.92 -4.36
CA THR A 225 -6.13 8.16 -4.12
C THR A 225 -7.26 8.80 -4.92
N VAL A 226 -7.89 8.04 -5.76
CA VAL A 226 -8.97 8.51 -6.64
C VAL A 226 -10.28 8.47 -5.85
N ARG A 227 -10.95 9.64 -5.74
CA ARG A 227 -12.13 9.84 -4.89
C ARG A 227 -13.35 10.36 -5.64
N THR A 228 -13.17 10.75 -6.91
CA THR A 228 -14.28 11.32 -7.70
C THR A 228 -14.26 10.80 -9.13
N PRO A 229 -15.43 10.87 -9.84
CA PRO A 229 -15.49 10.53 -11.26
C PRO A 229 -14.53 11.34 -12.14
N GLU A 230 -14.28 12.62 -11.80
CA GLU A 230 -13.35 13.47 -12.54
C GLU A 230 -11.90 12.97 -12.39
N GLN A 231 -11.52 12.53 -11.19
CA GLN A 231 -10.22 11.91 -10.95
C GLN A 231 -10.12 10.55 -11.64
N GLN A 232 -11.22 9.78 -11.72
CA GLN A 232 -11.28 8.54 -12.50
C GLN A 232 -11.03 8.83 -14.00
N ALA A 233 -11.70 9.82 -14.57
CA ALA A 233 -11.47 10.24 -15.95
C ALA A 233 -10.02 10.68 -16.19
N LYS A 234 -9.44 11.40 -15.23
CA LYS A 234 -8.01 11.78 -15.25
C LYS A 234 -7.09 10.55 -15.21
N THR A 235 -7.44 9.52 -14.42
CA THR A 235 -6.69 8.25 -14.39
C THR A 235 -6.67 7.60 -15.78
N TYR A 236 -7.80 7.43 -16.42
CA TYR A 236 -7.88 6.81 -17.75
C TYR A 236 -7.06 7.53 -18.82
N ARG A 237 -6.85 8.85 -18.64
CA ARG A 237 -6.01 9.65 -19.54
C ARG A 237 -4.51 9.46 -19.31
N TYR A 238 -4.08 9.30 -18.06
CA TYR A 238 -2.66 9.42 -17.71
C TYR A 238 -2.03 8.17 -17.11
N ALA A 239 -2.82 7.20 -16.66
CA ALA A 239 -2.35 6.02 -15.96
C ALA A 239 -2.98 4.73 -16.49
N ASP A 240 -2.59 3.59 -15.93
CA ASP A 240 -3.03 2.26 -16.36
C ASP A 240 -4.10 1.70 -15.42
N GLN A 241 -4.11 2.15 -14.15
CA GLN A 241 -5.11 1.74 -13.15
C GLN A 241 -5.14 2.75 -11.99
N MET A 242 -6.13 2.59 -11.09
CA MET A 242 -6.34 3.44 -9.91
C MET A 242 -6.43 2.64 -8.61
N THR A 243 -5.98 3.27 -7.54
CA THR A 243 -6.36 2.97 -6.16
C THR A 243 -7.43 3.99 -5.75
N PHE A 244 -8.63 3.53 -5.39
CA PHE A 244 -9.81 4.36 -5.18
C PHE A 244 -10.43 4.20 -3.80
N GLU A 245 -11.16 5.21 -3.34
CA GLU A 245 -12.01 5.16 -2.14
C GLU A 245 -13.18 6.13 -2.23
N GLY A 246 -14.24 5.92 -1.43
CA GLY A 246 -15.37 6.84 -1.27
C GLY A 246 -16.41 6.80 -2.41
N PHE A 247 -16.18 6.04 -3.46
CA PHE A 247 -17.13 5.78 -4.56
C PHE A 247 -16.90 4.39 -5.15
N ILE A 248 -17.77 3.96 -6.06
CA ILE A 248 -17.58 2.71 -6.82
C ILE A 248 -17.23 3.08 -8.26
N PRO A 249 -16.01 2.75 -8.75
CA PRO A 249 -15.66 3.00 -10.13
C PRO A 249 -16.46 2.12 -11.09
N GLU A 250 -16.76 2.69 -12.24
CA GLU A 250 -17.43 2.00 -13.35
C GLU A 250 -16.48 1.07 -14.12
#